data_213e8c83f1717762f4b915ae6322b629
#
_entry.id   213e8c83f1717762f4b915ae6322b629
#
_cell.length_a   1.000
_cell.length_b   1.000
_cell.length_c   1.000
_cell.angle_alpha   90.00
_cell.angle_beta   90.00
_cell.angle_gamma   90.00
#
_symmetry.space_group_name_H-M   'P 1'
#
loop_
_entity.id
_entity.type
_entity.pdbx_description
1 polymer ?
#
loop_
_entity_poly.entity_id
_entity_poly.type
_entity_poly.pdbx_seq_one_letter_code
_entity_poly.pdbx_strand_id
1 'polypeptide(L)'
;IIEKYKGYTRDNRIFPVPSNTSCNSILKKIVKQCGIKARLTYHVARHTFGTLLTISQGVPIETLSRMMGHTNIKTTQIYAKITKEKISQDMEILSHKLESLEKQVMERI
;
A
#
# COMPACT_ATOMS: atom_id res chain seq x y z
N ILE A 1 -0.25 3.91 21.16
CA ILE A 1 0.93 4.42 20.41
C ILE A 1 0.96 5.94 20.45
N ILE A 2 -0.14 6.64 20.16
CA ILE A 2 -0.20 8.12 20.15
C ILE A 2 0.16 8.72 21.52
N GLU A 3 -0.34 8.16 22.60
CA GLU A 3 -0.06 8.58 23.98
C GLU A 3 1.44 8.55 24.30
N LYS A 4 2.18 7.55 23.79
CA LYS A 4 3.62 7.40 23.98
C LYS A 4 4.42 8.59 23.43
N TYR A 5 3.92 9.27 22.39
CA TYR A 5 4.61 10.37 21.71
C TYR A 5 4.06 11.76 22.07
N LYS A 6 3.10 11.82 22.99
CA LYS A 6 2.51 13.08 23.45
C LYS A 6 3.57 13.95 24.12
N GLY A 7 3.79 15.15 23.57
CA GLY A 7 4.79 16.10 24.08
C GLY A 7 6.22 15.94 23.55
N TYR A 8 6.47 14.96 22.64
CA TYR A 8 7.81 14.79 22.04
C TYR A 8 8.12 15.80 20.94
N THR A 9 7.11 16.41 20.34
CA THR A 9 7.27 17.41 19.27
C THR A 9 6.92 18.80 19.80
N ARG A 10 7.74 19.78 19.46
CA ARG A 10 7.51 21.21 19.79
C ARG A 10 6.53 21.87 18.81
N ASP A 11 6.23 21.23 17.71
CA ASP A 11 5.25 21.61 16.70
C ASP A 11 3.99 20.74 16.87
N ASN A 12 2.89 21.13 16.23
CA ASN A 12 1.61 20.44 16.31
C ASN A 12 1.60 19.04 15.64
N ARG A 13 2.76 18.42 15.46
CA ARG A 13 2.88 17.05 14.91
C ARG A 13 2.73 16.03 16.02
N ILE A 14 2.05 14.94 15.73
CA ILE A 14 1.88 13.82 16.68
C ILE A 14 3.19 13.04 16.82
N PHE A 15 3.93 12.87 15.73
CA PHE A 15 5.18 12.11 15.69
C PHE A 15 6.36 12.97 15.24
N PRO A 16 7.58 12.73 15.77
CA PRO A 16 8.80 13.37 15.31
C PRO A 16 9.23 12.78 13.95
N VAL A 17 8.59 13.24 12.87
CA VAL A 17 8.89 12.74 11.52
C VAL A 17 9.95 13.60 10.87
N PRO A 18 11.10 13.04 10.44
CA PRO A 18 12.12 13.76 9.70
C PRO A 18 11.61 14.21 8.32
N SER A 19 12.28 15.20 7.74
CA SER A 19 11.96 15.65 6.37
C SER A 19 12.27 14.55 5.33
N ASN A 20 11.66 14.62 4.15
CA ASN A 20 11.94 13.69 3.06
C ASN A 20 13.43 13.66 2.68
N THR A 21 14.10 14.81 2.72
CA THR A 21 15.53 14.91 2.45
C THR A 21 16.34 14.15 3.50
N SER A 22 15.99 14.32 4.78
CA SER A 22 16.65 13.59 5.88
C SER A 22 16.40 12.08 5.78
N CYS A 23 15.17 11.65 5.48
CA CYS A 23 14.84 10.24 5.26
C CYS A 23 15.68 9.65 4.11
N ASN A 24 15.78 10.34 2.98
CA ASN A 24 16.56 9.87 1.84
C ASN A 24 18.06 9.79 2.15
N SER A 25 18.58 10.70 2.96
CA SER A 25 19.97 10.66 3.40
C SER A 25 20.25 9.43 4.28
N ILE A 26 19.35 9.12 5.21
CA ILE A 26 19.43 7.92 6.07
C ILE A 26 19.35 6.65 5.22
N LEU A 27 18.38 6.59 4.28
CA LEU A 27 18.22 5.44 3.38
C LEU A 27 19.47 5.19 2.55
N LYS A 28 20.15 6.22 2.04
CA LYS A 28 21.43 6.08 1.33
C LYS A 28 22.52 5.42 2.20
N LYS A 29 22.59 5.78 3.47
CA LYS A 29 23.56 5.19 4.42
C LYS A 29 23.24 3.70 4.63
N ILE A 30 21.96 3.35 4.85
CA ILE A 30 21.52 1.96 5.04
C ILE A 30 21.83 1.11 3.80
N VAL A 31 21.47 1.58 2.62
CA VAL A 31 21.74 0.90 1.34
C VAL A 31 23.23 0.59 1.18
N LYS A 32 24.11 1.57 1.50
CA LYS A 32 25.56 1.41 1.43
C LYS A 32 26.05 0.38 2.44
N GLN A 33 25.56 0.41 3.67
CA GLN A 33 25.97 -0.54 4.73
C GLN A 33 25.50 -1.96 4.43
N CYS A 34 24.33 -2.13 3.83
CA CYS A 34 23.77 -3.44 3.46
C CYS A 34 24.27 -3.97 2.13
N GLY A 35 25.12 -3.24 1.40
CA GLY A 35 25.60 -3.68 0.08
C GLY A 35 24.51 -3.75 -1.01
N ILE A 36 23.38 -3.06 -0.81
CA ILE A 36 22.27 -3.05 -1.77
C ILE A 36 22.63 -2.18 -2.97
N LYS A 37 22.57 -2.73 -4.18
CA LYS A 37 22.88 -1.99 -5.41
C LYS A 37 21.74 -1.10 -5.91
N ALA A 38 20.50 -1.37 -5.47
CA ALA A 38 19.33 -0.62 -5.89
C ALA A 38 19.27 0.77 -5.23
N ARG A 39 18.77 1.76 -5.99
CA ARG A 39 18.52 3.10 -5.45
C ARG A 39 17.25 3.06 -4.60
N LEU A 40 17.40 3.18 -3.30
CA LEU A 40 16.29 3.26 -2.35
C LEU A 40 16.02 4.72 -1.96
N THR A 41 14.78 5.15 -2.14
CA THR A 41 14.30 6.48 -1.73
C THR A 41 12.97 6.34 -1.02
N TYR A 42 12.57 7.36 -0.27
CA TYR A 42 11.24 7.42 0.35
C TYR A 42 10.11 7.24 -0.67
N HIS A 43 10.26 7.80 -1.87
CA HIS A 43 9.29 7.63 -2.96
C HIS A 43 9.20 6.18 -3.46
N VAL A 44 10.35 5.50 -3.60
CA VAL A 44 10.39 4.08 -3.97
C VAL A 44 9.71 3.21 -2.91
N ALA A 45 9.96 3.46 -1.62
CA ALA A 45 9.30 2.74 -0.54
C ALA A 45 7.78 2.95 -0.56
N ARG A 46 7.32 4.17 -0.78
CA ARG A 46 5.90 4.50 -0.94
C ARG A 46 5.27 3.79 -2.15
N HIS A 47 5.99 3.75 -3.27
CA HIS A 47 5.55 3.02 -4.46
C HIS A 47 5.43 1.52 -4.20
N THR A 48 6.42 0.92 -3.55
CA THR A 48 6.40 -0.50 -3.16
C THR A 48 5.22 -0.82 -2.24
N PHE A 49 4.95 0.04 -1.25
CA PHE A 49 3.77 -0.11 -0.40
C PHE A 49 2.48 -0.13 -1.22
N GLY A 50 2.32 0.82 -2.16
CA GLY A 50 1.13 0.90 -3.00
C GLY A 50 0.94 -0.30 -3.92
N THR A 51 2.02 -0.81 -4.52
CA THR A 51 1.94 -1.89 -5.50
C THR A 51 1.92 -3.28 -4.87
N LEU A 52 2.91 -3.58 -4.03
CA LEU A 52 3.12 -4.94 -3.54
C LEU A 52 2.32 -5.25 -2.27
N LEU A 53 2.26 -4.30 -1.33
CA LEU A 53 1.65 -4.58 -0.02
C LEU A 53 0.15 -4.30 0.02
N THR A 54 -0.40 -3.58 -0.94
CA THR A 54 -1.82 -3.23 -0.94
C THR A 54 -2.56 -3.76 -2.16
N ILE A 55 -2.29 -3.26 -3.36
CA ILE A 55 -3.03 -3.66 -4.57
C ILE A 55 -2.86 -5.15 -4.86
N SER A 56 -1.64 -5.69 -4.77
CA SER A 56 -1.39 -7.12 -4.97
C SER A 56 -2.07 -8.02 -3.94
N GLN A 57 -2.39 -7.48 -2.76
CA GLN A 57 -3.13 -8.16 -1.71
C GLN A 57 -4.65 -7.91 -1.77
N GLY A 58 -5.13 -7.28 -2.83
CA GLY A 58 -6.56 -7.07 -3.06
C GLY A 58 -7.17 -5.84 -2.39
N VAL A 59 -6.36 -4.93 -1.87
CA VAL A 59 -6.87 -3.66 -1.34
C VAL A 59 -7.39 -2.80 -2.49
N PRO A 60 -8.64 -2.31 -2.44
CA PRO A 60 -9.19 -1.45 -3.48
C PRO A 60 -8.38 -0.16 -3.65
N ILE A 61 -8.28 0.32 -4.88
CA ILE A 61 -7.49 1.51 -5.22
C ILE A 61 -8.01 2.78 -4.52
N GLU A 62 -9.31 2.86 -4.29
CA GLU A 62 -9.95 3.95 -3.56
C GLU A 62 -9.49 4.00 -2.10
N THR A 63 -9.41 2.83 -1.47
CA THR A 63 -8.89 2.68 -0.10
C THR A 63 -7.43 3.08 -0.05
N LEU A 64 -6.61 2.57 -0.98
CA LEU A 64 -5.20 2.95 -1.08
C LEU A 64 -5.02 4.45 -1.29
N SER A 65 -5.82 5.06 -2.17
CA SER A 65 -5.78 6.50 -2.43
C SER A 65 -5.96 7.32 -1.15
N ARG A 66 -6.93 6.94 -0.32
CA ARG A 66 -7.18 7.58 0.98
C ARG A 66 -6.05 7.34 1.97
N MET A 67 -5.54 6.11 2.08
CA MET A 67 -4.42 5.76 2.95
C MET A 67 -3.15 6.56 2.60
N MET A 68 -2.93 6.81 1.33
CA MET A 68 -1.78 7.59 0.84
C MET A 68 -2.00 9.11 0.91
N GLY A 69 -3.19 9.58 1.29
CA GLY A 69 -3.52 11.00 1.37
C GLY A 69 -3.62 11.68 0.00
N HIS A 70 -3.96 10.93 -1.05
CA HIS A 70 -4.15 11.51 -2.37
C HIS A 70 -5.53 12.17 -2.48
N THR A 71 -5.57 13.42 -2.90
CA THR A 71 -6.82 14.13 -3.19
C THR A 71 -7.46 13.70 -4.49
N ASN A 72 -6.66 13.19 -5.43
CA ASN A 72 -7.11 12.72 -6.74
C ASN A 72 -6.69 11.26 -6.93
N ILE A 73 -7.67 10.38 -7.20
CA ILE A 73 -7.43 8.95 -7.42
C ILE A 73 -6.51 8.67 -8.62
N LYS A 74 -6.46 9.56 -9.62
CA LYS A 74 -5.55 9.45 -10.75
C LYS A 74 -4.08 9.34 -10.33
N THR A 75 -3.71 10.00 -9.24
CA THR A 75 -2.36 9.90 -8.65
C THR A 75 -2.07 8.49 -8.15
N THR A 76 -3.09 7.75 -7.71
CA THR A 76 -2.96 6.38 -7.23
C THR A 76 -2.98 5.36 -8.38
N GLN A 77 -3.60 5.69 -9.50
CA GLN A 77 -3.70 4.80 -10.66
C GLN A 77 -2.35 4.39 -11.26
N ILE A 78 -1.29 5.18 -11.02
CA ILE A 78 0.07 4.80 -11.39
C ILE A 78 0.54 3.51 -10.72
N TYR A 79 -0.04 3.16 -9.56
CA TYR A 79 0.25 1.92 -8.83
C TYR A 79 -0.61 0.75 -9.30
N ALA A 80 -1.72 1.02 -9.95
CA ALA A 80 -2.70 0.03 -10.41
C ALA A 80 -2.32 -0.57 -11.76
N LYS A 81 -1.11 -1.10 -11.91
CA LYS A 81 -0.83 -1.99 -13.04
C LYS A 81 -1.55 -3.30 -12.75
N ILE A 82 -2.72 -3.47 -13.39
CA ILE A 82 -3.44 -4.73 -13.35
C ILE A 82 -2.61 -5.74 -14.12
N THR A 83 -2.00 -6.67 -13.43
CA THR A 83 -1.28 -7.79 -14.05
C THR A 83 -2.27 -8.86 -14.49
N LYS A 84 -1.88 -9.69 -15.46
CA LYS A 84 -2.69 -10.85 -15.88
C LYS A 84 -2.95 -11.79 -14.70
N GLU A 85 -1.96 -11.95 -13.82
CA GLU A 85 -2.06 -12.76 -12.61
C GLU A 85 -3.14 -12.24 -11.66
N LYS A 86 -3.22 -10.91 -11.48
CA LYS A 86 -4.26 -10.29 -10.64
C LYS A 86 -5.66 -10.49 -11.20
N ILE A 87 -5.83 -10.35 -12.52
CA ILE A 87 -7.11 -10.63 -13.19
C ILE A 87 -7.52 -12.08 -12.96
N SER A 88 -6.60 -13.03 -13.16
CA SER A 88 -6.86 -14.45 -12.96
C SER A 88 -7.28 -14.76 -11.53
N GLN A 89 -6.58 -14.22 -10.53
CA GLN A 89 -6.92 -14.40 -9.12
C GLN A 89 -8.30 -13.83 -8.78
N ASP A 90 -8.62 -12.64 -9.25
CA ASP A 90 -9.91 -12.00 -9.00
C ASP A 90 -11.07 -12.79 -9.66
N MET A 91 -10.86 -13.32 -10.85
CA MET A 91 -11.82 -14.18 -11.54
C MET A 91 -12.03 -15.52 -10.83
N GLU A 92 -10.98 -16.13 -10.29
CA GLU A 92 -11.08 -17.36 -9.51
C GLU A 92 -11.88 -17.15 -8.22
N ILE A 93 -11.61 -16.06 -7.49
CA ILE A 93 -12.38 -15.68 -6.29
C ILE A 93 -13.86 -15.45 -6.65
N LEU A 94 -14.14 -14.79 -7.76
CA LEU A 94 -15.50 -14.55 -8.23
C LEU A 94 -16.20 -15.87 -8.57
N SER A 95 -15.54 -16.77 -9.30
CA SER A 95 -16.08 -18.10 -9.64
C SER A 95 -16.52 -18.88 -8.41
N HIS A 96 -15.65 -18.99 -7.40
CA HIS A 96 -15.99 -19.64 -6.14
C HIS A 96 -17.17 -19.02 -5.40
N LYS A 97 -17.27 -17.68 -5.42
CA LYS A 97 -18.41 -16.99 -4.83
C LYS A 97 -19.72 -17.30 -5.56
N LEU A 98 -19.70 -17.33 -6.89
CA LEU A 98 -20.88 -17.67 -7.70
C LEU A 98 -21.32 -19.10 -7.47
N GLU A 99 -20.41 -20.07 -7.47
CA GLU A 99 -20.70 -21.48 -7.15
C GLU A 99 -21.35 -21.63 -5.76
N SER A 100 -20.85 -20.90 -4.77
CA SER A 100 -21.43 -20.94 -3.43
C SER A 100 -22.85 -20.36 -3.37
N LEU A 101 -23.11 -19.31 -4.13
CA LEU A 101 -24.45 -18.72 -4.26
C LEU A 101 -25.42 -19.64 -4.99
N GLU A 102 -25.00 -20.28 -6.07
CA GLU A 102 -25.79 -21.28 -6.79
C GLU A 102 -26.21 -22.43 -5.86
N LYS A 103 -25.29 -22.97 -5.06
CA LYS A 103 -25.62 -24.00 -4.08
C LYS A 103 -26.67 -23.54 -3.08
N GLN A 104 -26.50 -22.33 -2.52
CA GLN A 104 -27.48 -21.76 -1.57
C GLN A 104 -28.87 -21.54 -2.19
N VAL A 105 -28.94 -21.14 -3.45
CA VAL A 105 -30.20 -20.99 -4.17
C VAL A 105 -30.86 -22.35 -4.41
N MET A 106 -30.10 -23.34 -4.86
CA MET A 106 -30.61 -24.71 -5.11
C MET A 106 -31.10 -25.38 -3.85
N GLU A 107 -30.44 -25.18 -2.71
CA GLU A 107 -30.86 -25.71 -1.40
C GLU A 107 -32.16 -25.10 -0.88
N ARG A 108 -32.54 -23.89 -1.35
CA ARG A 108 -33.78 -23.20 -0.97
C ARG A 108 -34.98 -23.50 -1.87
N ILE A 109 -34.75 -24.17 -2.97
CA ILE A 109 -35.81 -24.63 -3.88
C ILE A 109 -36.28 -26.01 -3.45
#